data_7d73299bd0e6d60c7b4ad1bcab632e58
#
_entry.id   7d73299bd0e6d60c7b4ad1bcab632e58
#
_cell.length_a   1.000
_cell.length_b   1.000
_cell.length_c   1.000
_cell.angle_alpha   90.00
_cell.angle_beta   90.00
_cell.angle_gamma   90.00
#
_symmetry.space_group_name_H-M   'P 1'
#
loop_
_entity.id
_entity.type
_entity.pdbx_description
1 polymer ?
#
loop_
_entity_poly.entity_id
_entity_poly.type
_entity_poly.pdbx_seq_one_letter_code
_entity_poly.pdbx_strand_id
1 'polypeptide(L)' 'MAQHRNWSAIIDRLNRTPRGELRIRMGSPGSAQVTRCRLLQQWNNLDVRTERSTLYLRLTR' A
#
# COMPACT_ATOMS: atom_id res chain seq x y z
N MET A 1 5.41 10.51 17.78
CA MET A 1 6.51 9.97 17.00
C MET A 1 5.99 9.35 15.72
N ALA A 2 6.51 9.74 14.60
CA ALA A 2 6.09 9.19 13.33
C ALA A 2 6.60 7.76 13.19
N GLN A 3 5.73 6.87 12.81
CA GLN A 3 6.12 5.52 12.51
C GLN A 3 6.30 5.38 11.01
N HIS A 4 7.49 5.00 10.62
CA HIS A 4 7.79 4.80 9.21
C HIS A 4 7.72 3.33 8.90
N ARG A 5 6.77 2.96 8.07
CA ARG A 5 6.74 1.63 7.54
C ARG A 5 7.76 1.55 6.42
N ASN A 6 8.44 0.44 6.33
CA ASN A 6 9.36 0.20 5.23
C ASN A 6 8.56 -0.25 4.02
N TRP A 7 8.06 0.71 3.26
CA TRP A 7 7.22 0.43 2.10
C TRP A 7 7.99 -0.35 1.02
N SER A 8 9.29 -0.10 0.90
CA SER A 8 10.10 -0.85 -0.06
C SER A 8 10.08 -2.34 0.24
N ALA A 9 10.20 -2.71 1.52
CA ALA A 9 10.15 -4.10 1.92
C ALA A 9 8.76 -4.70 1.68
N ILE A 10 7.72 -3.91 1.93
CA ILE A 10 6.35 -4.35 1.72
C ILE A 10 6.10 -4.62 0.23
N ILE A 11 6.54 -3.71 -0.62
CA ILE A 11 6.39 -3.86 -2.07
C ILE A 11 7.23 -5.03 -2.58
N ASP A 12 8.42 -5.20 -2.04
CA ASP A 12 9.27 -6.34 -2.41
C ASP A 12 8.59 -7.66 -2.07
N ARG A 13 7.96 -7.73 -0.91
CA ARG A 13 7.20 -8.90 -0.51
C ARG A 13 6.04 -9.15 -1.47
N LEU A 14 5.37 -8.09 -1.89
CA LEU A 14 4.27 -8.19 -2.85
C LEU A 14 4.77 -8.70 -4.19
N ASN A 15 5.97 -8.29 -4.61
CA ASN A 15 6.60 -8.76 -5.84
C ASN A 15 6.82 -10.27 -5.84
N ARG A 16 7.05 -10.84 -4.68
CA ARG A 16 7.27 -12.28 -4.53
C ARG A 16 5.96 -13.07 -4.53
N THR A 17 4.84 -12.38 -4.48
CA THR A 17 3.53 -13.00 -4.45
C THR A 17 2.72 -12.46 -5.63
N PRO A 18 2.93 -13.01 -6.85
CA PRO A 18 2.41 -12.40 -8.08
C PRO A 18 0.89 -12.23 -8.12
N ARG A 19 0.17 -13.06 -7.42
CA ARG A 19 -1.29 -12.93 -7.33
C ARG A 19 -1.74 -12.48 -5.97
N GLY A 20 -0.77 -12.04 -5.15
CA GLY A 20 -1.06 -11.65 -3.79
C GLY A 20 -1.65 -10.26 -3.70
N GLU A 21 -2.41 -10.09 -2.67
CA GLU A 21 -2.92 -8.81 -2.27
C GLU A 21 -2.55 -8.63 -0.81
N LEU A 22 -1.97 -7.48 -0.49
CA LEU A 22 -1.64 -7.16 0.88
C LEU A 22 -2.68 -6.21 1.44
N ARG A 23 -3.10 -6.48 2.65
CA ARG A 23 -4.01 -5.60 3.37
C ARG A 23 -3.25 -4.99 4.53
N ILE A 24 -3.31 -3.68 4.62
CA ILE A 24 -2.60 -2.93 5.65
C ILE A 24 -3.61 -2.02 6.34
N ARG A 25 -3.78 -2.24 7.64
CA ARG A 25 -4.69 -1.41 8.40
C ARG A 25 -3.98 -0.11 8.78
N MET A 26 -4.57 0.99 8.41
CA MET A 26 -4.09 2.31 8.78
C MET A 26 -4.83 2.81 10.01
N GLY A 27 -4.33 3.88 10.60
CA GLY A 27 -4.94 4.43 11.80
C GLY A 27 -6.24 5.17 11.56
N SER A 28 -6.44 5.65 10.33
CA SER A 28 -7.64 6.42 10.00
C SER A 28 -7.86 6.38 8.49
N PRO A 29 -9.09 6.66 8.02
CA PRO A 29 -9.35 6.75 6.59
C PRO A 29 -8.53 7.83 5.91
N GLY A 30 -8.29 8.95 6.59
CA GLY A 30 -7.46 10.03 6.04
C GLY A 30 -6.03 9.58 5.81
N SER A 31 -5.44 8.85 6.76
CA SER A 31 -4.09 8.31 6.60
C SER A 31 -4.02 7.33 5.43
N ALA A 32 -5.05 6.50 5.28
CA ALA A 32 -5.11 5.56 4.17
C ALA A 32 -5.11 6.29 2.83
N GLN A 33 -5.88 7.35 2.71
CA GLN A 33 -5.96 8.14 1.48
C GLN A 33 -4.62 8.78 1.13
N VAL A 34 -3.98 9.41 2.11
CA VAL A 34 -2.68 10.06 1.90
C VAL A 34 -1.63 9.04 1.48
N THR A 35 -1.60 7.90 2.16
CA THR A 35 -0.63 6.85 1.86
C THR A 35 -0.88 6.29 0.46
N ARG A 36 -2.15 6.10 0.09
CA ARG A 36 -2.51 5.65 -1.24
C ARG A 36 -1.92 6.57 -2.31
N CYS A 37 -2.10 7.87 -2.16
CA CYS A 37 -1.58 8.83 -3.13
C CYS A 37 -0.06 8.74 -3.24
N ARG A 38 0.63 8.64 -2.10
CA ARG A 38 2.09 8.55 -2.10
C ARG A 38 2.58 7.29 -2.79
N LEU A 39 1.94 6.16 -2.51
CA LEU A 39 2.34 4.90 -3.11
C LEU A 39 2.14 4.91 -4.62
N LEU A 40 1.03 5.47 -5.08
CA LEU A 40 0.76 5.56 -6.51
C LEU A 40 1.74 6.47 -7.23
N GLN A 41 2.31 7.45 -6.54
CA GLN A 41 3.31 8.32 -7.12
C GLN A 41 4.69 7.66 -7.20
N GLN A 42 4.99 6.76 -6.28
CA GLN A 42 6.30 6.13 -6.19
C GLN A 42 6.40 4.86 -7.02
N TRP A 43 5.32 4.14 -7.16
CA TRP A 43 5.32 2.87 -7.88
C TRP A 43 4.29 2.90 -9.01
N ASN A 44 4.75 2.75 -10.23
CA ASN A 44 3.88 2.83 -11.40
C ASN A 44 3.07 1.55 -11.62
N ASN A 45 3.58 0.44 -11.13
CA ASN A 45 2.95 -0.86 -11.33
C ASN A 45 2.17 -1.33 -10.11
N LEU A 46 1.69 -0.39 -9.33
CA LEU A 46 1.00 -0.70 -8.08
C LEU A 46 -0.44 -0.21 -8.16
N ASP A 47 -1.37 -1.08 -7.81
CA ASP A 47 -2.75 -0.72 -7.64
C ASP A 47 -3.03 -0.64 -6.15
N VAL A 48 -3.52 0.49 -5.70
CA VAL A 48 -3.81 0.72 -4.29
C VAL A 48 -5.27 1.12 -4.15
N ARG A 49 -5.97 0.39 -3.33
CA ARG A 49 -7.37 0.68 -3.03
C ARG A 49 -7.51 0.92 -1.54
N THR A 50 -8.45 1.74 -1.18
CA THR A 50 -8.75 1.98 0.23
C THR A 50 -10.19 1.62 0.49
N GLU A 51 -10.40 1.03 1.65
CA GLU A 51 -11.74 0.78 2.14
C GLU A 51 -11.73 1.11 3.62
N ARG A 52 -12.41 2.17 3.99
CA ARG A 52 -12.36 2.73 5.34
C ARG A 52 -10.91 3.08 5.68
N SER A 53 -10.34 2.45 6.69
CA SER A 53 -8.96 2.71 7.09
C SER A 53 -8.00 1.60 6.66
N THR A 54 -8.40 0.75 5.72
CA THR A 54 -7.58 -0.35 5.26
C THR A 54 -7.07 -0.08 3.86
N LEU A 55 -5.79 -0.35 3.62
CA LEU A 55 -5.18 -0.28 2.29
C LEU A 55 -5.12 -1.69 1.70
N TYR A 56 -5.47 -1.78 0.44
CA TYR A 56 -5.33 -3.01 -0.33
C TYR A 56 -4.32 -2.76 -1.43
N LEU A 57 -3.21 -3.47 -1.38
CA LEU A 57 -2.11 -3.31 -2.32
C LEU A 57 -2.05 -4.51 -3.25
N ARG A 58 -1.89 -4.22 -4.52
CA ARG A 58 -1.86 -5.25 -5.54
C ARG A 58 -0.99 -4.78 -6.68
N LEU A 59 -0.22 -5.69 -7.26
CA LEU A 59 0.59 -5.34 -8.43
C LEU A 59 -0.25 -5.39 -9.68
N THR A 60 -0.12 -4.35 -10.50
CA THR A 60 -0.72 -4.34 -11.83
C THR A 60 0.34 -4.80 -12.83
N ARG A 61 -0.04 -5.70 -13.70
CA ARG A 61 0.86 -6.18 -14.74
C ARG A 61 0.16 -6.20 -16.08
#